data_55ea1076a63c84d5717c52e214fea7b5
#
_entry.id   55ea1076a63c84d5717c52e214fea7b5
#
_cell.length_a   1.000
_cell.length_b   1.000
_cell.length_c   1.000
_cell.angle_alpha   90.00
_cell.angle_beta   90.00
_cell.angle_gamma   90.00
#
_symmetry.space_group_name_H-M   'P 1'
#
loop_
_entity.id
_entity.type
_entity.pdbx_description
1 polymer ?
#
loop_
_entity_poly.entity_id
_entity_poly.type
_entity_poly.pdbx_seq_one_letter_code
_entity_poly.pdbx_strand_id
1 'polypeptide(L)'
;MHNSVQKYKDIISAIDKKLEEQKIKYTPKVIAVSKTFKLEKILPLIEYGHLDYGENKVLEAIDKWSEIKQKKKNIKLHLIGKLQTNKVKHAIKIFDYIHSVDSMKLAKKIADEQNKQNKKLKLFIQVNIGDEEQKSGIKVDQIKDLIIFSKQLSLNIIPVYLSSLSIFFVLNSLIK
;
A
#
# COMPACT_ATOMS: atom_id res chain seq x y z
N MET A 1 5.65 -7.45 -27.02
CA MET A 1 5.45 -7.38 -25.54
C MET A 1 4.84 -6.04 -25.22
N HIS A 2 3.83 -5.96 -24.31
CA HIS A 2 3.19 -4.69 -23.95
C HIS A 2 4.18 -3.75 -23.25
N ASN A 3 4.13 -2.43 -23.52
CA ASN A 3 5.06 -1.43 -23.00
C ASN A 3 5.16 -1.44 -21.45
N SER A 4 4.03 -1.60 -20.74
CA SER A 4 4.02 -1.65 -19.27
C SER A 4 4.79 -2.85 -18.70
N VAL A 5 4.73 -4.00 -19.38
CA VAL A 5 5.45 -5.21 -18.97
C VAL A 5 6.96 -5.03 -19.21
N GLN A 6 7.34 -4.42 -20.35
CA GLN A 6 8.76 -4.15 -20.59
C GLN A 6 9.34 -3.21 -19.55
N LYS A 7 8.68 -2.08 -19.30
CA LYS A 7 9.10 -1.13 -18.25
C LYS A 7 9.20 -1.78 -16.88
N TYR A 8 8.26 -2.67 -16.52
CA TYR A 8 8.32 -3.40 -15.27
C TYR A 8 9.57 -4.28 -15.19
N LYS A 9 9.90 -5.02 -16.26
CA LYS A 9 11.12 -5.85 -16.32
C LYS A 9 12.38 -5.01 -16.18
N ASP A 10 12.44 -3.86 -16.87
CA ASP A 10 13.60 -2.96 -16.81
C ASP A 10 13.83 -2.44 -15.38
N ILE A 11 12.74 -2.14 -14.66
CA ILE A 11 12.80 -1.71 -13.26
C ILE A 11 13.26 -2.83 -12.33
N ILE A 12 12.71 -4.04 -12.47
CA ILE A 12 13.15 -5.18 -11.68
C ILE A 12 14.64 -5.44 -11.91
N SER A 13 15.08 -5.45 -13.17
CA SER A 13 16.49 -5.62 -13.52
C SER A 13 17.39 -4.54 -12.89
N ALA A 14 16.95 -3.28 -12.90
CA ALA A 14 17.70 -2.18 -12.28
C ALA A 14 17.76 -2.33 -10.74
N ILE A 15 16.67 -2.79 -10.11
CA ILE A 15 16.64 -3.09 -8.68
C ILE A 15 17.62 -4.22 -8.35
N ASP A 16 17.53 -5.35 -9.05
CA ASP A 16 18.38 -6.52 -8.80
C ASP A 16 19.85 -6.16 -8.94
N LYS A 17 20.25 -5.45 -9.99
CA LYS A 17 21.60 -4.94 -10.17
C LYS A 17 22.05 -4.09 -8.98
N LYS A 18 21.17 -3.18 -8.48
CA LYS A 18 21.52 -2.31 -7.36
C LYS A 18 21.66 -3.06 -6.04
N LEU A 19 20.80 -4.06 -5.82
CA LEU A 19 20.86 -4.93 -4.65
C LEU A 19 22.18 -5.73 -4.63
N GLU A 20 22.58 -6.24 -5.78
CA GLU A 20 23.83 -6.99 -5.96
C GLU A 20 25.06 -6.10 -5.72
N GLU A 21 25.12 -4.92 -6.34
CA GLU A 21 26.18 -3.92 -6.14
C GLU A 21 26.37 -3.55 -4.66
N GLN A 22 25.26 -3.41 -3.92
CA GLN A 22 25.25 -3.01 -2.51
C GLN A 22 25.27 -4.20 -1.54
N LYS A 23 25.34 -5.43 -2.03
CA LYS A 23 25.31 -6.69 -1.23
C LYS A 23 24.07 -6.76 -0.32
N ILE A 24 22.95 -6.24 -0.76
CA ILE A 24 21.68 -6.23 -0.02
C ILE A 24 20.97 -7.58 -0.25
N LYS A 25 20.65 -8.30 0.84
CA LYS A 25 20.10 -9.66 0.79
C LYS A 25 18.57 -9.74 0.72
N TYR A 26 17.85 -8.63 0.78
CA TYR A 26 16.38 -8.62 0.70
C TYR A 26 15.92 -8.01 -0.61
N THR A 27 14.83 -8.52 -1.16
CA THR A 27 14.21 -7.97 -2.36
C THR A 27 13.06 -7.05 -1.98
N PRO A 28 13.08 -5.77 -2.37
CA PRO A 28 11.99 -4.85 -2.10
C PRO A 28 10.74 -5.23 -2.88
N LYS A 29 9.57 -4.98 -2.26
CA LYS A 29 8.29 -5.16 -2.93
C LYS A 29 7.99 -3.98 -3.85
N VAL A 30 7.74 -4.26 -5.11
CA VAL A 30 7.32 -3.25 -6.10
C VAL A 30 5.80 -3.16 -6.11
N ILE A 31 5.26 -1.96 -5.93
CA ILE A 31 3.82 -1.68 -6.01
C ILE A 31 3.56 -0.88 -7.29
N ALA A 32 2.79 -1.46 -8.21
CA ALA A 32 2.36 -0.77 -9.41
C ALA A 32 1.21 0.20 -9.09
N VAL A 33 1.47 1.51 -9.16
CA VAL A 33 0.46 2.53 -8.87
C VAL A 33 -0.49 2.70 -10.03
N SER A 34 -1.74 2.30 -9.82
CA SER A 34 -2.79 2.23 -10.85
C SER A 34 -3.92 3.26 -10.68
N LYS A 35 -3.76 4.20 -9.75
CA LYS A 35 -4.81 5.14 -9.30
C LYS A 35 -5.54 5.93 -10.40
N THR A 36 -4.86 6.28 -11.49
CA THR A 36 -5.43 7.12 -12.56
C THR A 36 -5.67 6.36 -13.86
N PHE A 37 -5.39 5.07 -13.87
CA PHE A 37 -5.46 4.27 -15.08
C PHE A 37 -6.71 3.39 -15.11
N LYS A 38 -7.29 3.27 -16.30
CA LYS A 38 -8.36 2.31 -16.56
C LYS A 38 -7.81 0.89 -16.54
N LEU A 39 -8.69 -0.07 -16.28
CA LEU A 39 -8.33 -1.47 -16.13
C LEU A 39 -7.60 -2.03 -17.36
N GLU A 40 -8.00 -1.64 -18.57
CA GLU A 40 -7.41 -2.12 -19.82
C GLU A 40 -5.91 -1.86 -19.92
N LYS A 41 -5.44 -0.74 -19.34
CA LYS A 41 -4.00 -0.43 -19.27
C LYS A 41 -3.23 -1.23 -18.22
N ILE A 42 -3.94 -1.78 -17.24
CA ILE A 42 -3.36 -2.54 -16.11
C ILE A 42 -3.35 -4.05 -16.44
N LEU A 43 -4.32 -4.51 -17.23
CA LEU A 43 -4.50 -5.93 -17.58
C LEU A 43 -3.20 -6.62 -18.04
N PRO A 44 -2.39 -6.06 -18.96
CA PRO A 44 -1.17 -6.72 -19.39
C PRO A 44 -0.20 -7.04 -18.23
N LEU A 45 -0.15 -6.18 -17.21
CA LEU A 45 0.71 -6.40 -16.05
C LEU A 45 0.10 -7.46 -15.10
N ILE A 46 -1.22 -7.51 -14.99
CA ILE A 46 -1.94 -8.56 -14.25
C ILE A 46 -1.74 -9.93 -14.92
N GLU A 47 -1.81 -9.99 -16.24
CA GLU A 47 -1.60 -11.20 -17.02
C GLU A 47 -0.16 -11.68 -16.97
N TYR A 48 0.80 -10.75 -16.94
CA TYR A 48 2.21 -11.04 -16.71
C TYR A 48 2.50 -11.66 -15.33
N GLY A 49 1.58 -11.51 -14.37
CA GLY A 49 1.68 -12.11 -13.03
C GLY A 49 2.08 -11.14 -11.92
N HIS A 50 2.11 -9.83 -12.16
CA HIS A 50 2.31 -8.87 -11.08
C HIS A 50 1.12 -8.84 -10.13
N LEU A 51 1.39 -8.75 -8.82
CA LEU A 51 0.36 -8.98 -7.80
C LEU A 51 0.02 -7.75 -6.94
N ASP A 52 0.94 -6.79 -6.81
CA ASP A 52 0.80 -5.69 -5.84
C ASP A 52 0.47 -4.36 -6.53
N TYR A 53 -0.75 -3.83 -6.30
CA TYR A 53 -1.27 -2.62 -6.96
C TYR A 53 -1.65 -1.54 -5.95
N GLY A 54 -1.32 -0.28 -6.26
CA GLY A 54 -1.57 0.87 -5.41
C GLY A 54 -2.69 1.77 -5.90
N GLU A 55 -3.64 2.08 -5.02
CA GLU A 55 -4.77 2.98 -5.28
C GLU A 55 -4.85 4.09 -4.24
N ASN A 56 -5.37 5.26 -4.64
CA ASN A 56 -5.50 6.39 -3.73
C ASN A 56 -6.88 6.51 -3.10
N LYS A 57 -7.92 6.07 -3.79
CA LYS A 57 -9.30 6.31 -3.39
C LYS A 57 -10.07 5.01 -3.27
N VAL A 58 -10.77 4.86 -2.15
CA VAL A 58 -11.45 3.61 -1.79
C VAL A 58 -12.55 3.24 -2.78
N LEU A 59 -13.41 4.19 -3.17
CA LEU A 59 -14.54 3.89 -4.05
C LEU A 59 -14.06 3.56 -5.47
N GLU A 60 -13.13 4.34 -6.02
CA GLU A 60 -12.54 4.05 -7.33
C GLU A 60 -11.85 2.65 -7.36
N ALA A 61 -11.22 2.26 -6.25
CA ALA A 61 -10.63 0.93 -6.13
C ALA A 61 -11.70 -0.18 -6.12
N ILE A 62 -12.83 0.02 -5.44
CA ILE A 62 -13.93 -0.94 -5.43
C ILE A 62 -14.46 -1.14 -6.83
N ASP A 63 -14.78 -0.05 -7.54
CA ASP A 63 -15.34 -0.11 -8.90
C ASP A 63 -14.38 -0.82 -9.87
N LYS A 64 -13.09 -0.56 -9.76
CA LYS A 64 -12.06 -1.11 -10.65
C LYS A 64 -11.71 -2.58 -10.33
N TRP A 65 -11.57 -2.93 -9.05
CA TRP A 65 -10.89 -4.15 -8.64
C TRP A 65 -11.80 -5.26 -8.11
N SER A 66 -13.09 -4.99 -7.83
CA SER A 66 -13.97 -6.00 -7.21
C SER A 66 -14.07 -7.28 -8.01
N GLU A 67 -14.35 -7.19 -9.31
CA GLU A 67 -14.42 -8.37 -10.18
C GLU A 67 -13.08 -9.07 -10.35
N ILE A 68 -12.01 -8.29 -10.49
CA ILE A 68 -10.65 -8.83 -10.66
C ILE A 68 -10.24 -9.64 -9.42
N LYS A 69 -10.47 -9.12 -8.22
CA LYS A 69 -10.13 -9.82 -6.97
C LYS A 69 -10.97 -11.07 -6.74
N GLN A 70 -12.19 -11.12 -7.25
CA GLN A 70 -13.00 -12.35 -7.22
C GLN A 70 -12.37 -13.45 -8.09
N LYS A 71 -11.87 -13.10 -9.27
CA LYS A 71 -11.26 -14.04 -10.24
C LYS A 71 -9.80 -14.36 -9.88
N LYS A 72 -9.04 -13.39 -9.37
CA LYS A 72 -7.60 -13.49 -9.05
C LYS A 72 -7.35 -13.13 -7.57
N LYS A 73 -7.59 -14.09 -6.66
CA LYS A 73 -7.53 -13.91 -5.19
C LYS A 73 -6.13 -13.57 -4.66
N ASN A 74 -5.08 -13.81 -5.43
CA ASN A 74 -3.69 -13.53 -5.06
C ASN A 74 -3.29 -12.07 -5.26
N ILE A 75 -4.08 -11.25 -5.98
CA ILE A 75 -3.84 -9.82 -6.13
C ILE A 75 -3.95 -9.12 -4.77
N LYS A 76 -2.98 -8.26 -4.48
CA LYS A 76 -2.89 -7.45 -3.27
C LYS A 76 -3.08 -5.98 -3.58
N LEU A 77 -4.06 -5.37 -2.93
CA LEU A 77 -4.34 -3.95 -3.08
C LEU A 77 -3.81 -3.14 -1.90
N HIS A 78 -3.08 -2.09 -2.22
CA HIS A 78 -2.49 -1.16 -1.29
C HIS A 78 -3.22 0.18 -1.37
N LEU A 79 -3.84 0.61 -0.27
CA LEU A 79 -4.32 1.98 -0.15
C LEU A 79 -3.13 2.88 0.20
N ILE A 80 -2.67 3.66 -0.77
CA ILE A 80 -1.53 4.57 -0.63
C ILE A 80 -1.95 6.03 -0.48
N GLY A 81 -3.23 6.34 -0.66
CA GLY A 81 -3.81 7.65 -0.41
C GLY A 81 -4.40 7.77 1.00
N LYS A 82 -4.75 9.00 1.39
CA LYS A 82 -5.35 9.31 2.70
C LYS A 82 -6.66 8.55 2.90
N LEU A 83 -6.82 7.88 4.04
CA LEU A 83 -8.04 7.18 4.40
C LEU A 83 -8.90 8.03 5.35
N GLN A 84 -10.09 8.39 4.88
CA GLN A 84 -11.10 9.01 5.72
C GLN A 84 -11.82 7.97 6.59
N THR A 85 -12.12 8.32 7.85
CA THR A 85 -12.75 7.40 8.82
C THR A 85 -14.11 6.84 8.36
N ASN A 86 -14.90 7.62 7.62
CA ASN A 86 -16.19 7.19 7.03
C ASN A 86 -16.05 6.18 5.88
N LYS A 87 -14.84 6.04 5.30
CA LYS A 87 -14.54 5.09 4.23
C LYS A 87 -13.88 3.78 4.73
N VAL A 88 -13.51 3.70 6.01
CA VAL A 88 -12.82 2.53 6.59
C VAL A 88 -13.59 1.23 6.36
N LYS A 89 -14.92 1.21 6.59
CA LYS A 89 -15.76 0.03 6.33
C LYS A 89 -15.60 -0.52 4.90
N HIS A 90 -15.51 0.35 3.93
CA HIS A 90 -15.33 -0.01 2.53
C HIS A 90 -13.88 -0.40 2.22
N ALA A 91 -12.90 0.29 2.81
CA ALA A 91 -11.49 -0.02 2.65
C ALA A 91 -11.15 -1.44 3.14
N ILE A 92 -11.67 -1.85 4.30
CA ILE A 92 -11.46 -3.20 4.83
C ILE A 92 -11.92 -4.29 3.85
N LYS A 93 -12.97 -4.05 3.08
CA LYS A 93 -13.49 -5.04 2.13
C LYS A 93 -12.52 -5.33 0.98
N ILE A 94 -11.89 -4.29 0.42
CA ILE A 94 -11.18 -4.41 -0.84
C ILE A 94 -9.65 -4.43 -0.70
N PHE A 95 -9.07 -3.70 0.27
CA PHE A 95 -7.64 -3.60 0.45
C PHE A 95 -7.05 -4.73 1.28
N ASP A 96 -5.77 -5.00 1.07
CA ASP A 96 -4.92 -5.89 1.87
C ASP A 96 -3.94 -5.10 2.73
N TYR A 97 -3.59 -3.88 2.27
CA TYR A 97 -2.66 -2.96 2.94
C TYR A 97 -3.22 -1.55 3.02
N ILE A 98 -2.99 -0.86 4.13
CA ILE A 98 -3.24 0.58 4.29
C ILE A 98 -1.93 1.25 4.68
N HIS A 99 -1.48 2.25 3.90
CA HIS A 99 -0.21 2.95 4.10
C HIS A 99 -0.36 4.30 4.79
N SER A 100 -1.58 4.68 5.17
CA SER A 100 -1.93 6.04 5.60
C SER A 100 -2.53 6.10 7.00
N VAL A 101 -2.10 5.23 7.92
CA VAL A 101 -2.54 5.32 9.32
C VAL A 101 -1.80 6.47 9.99
N ASP A 102 -2.51 7.57 10.28
CA ASP A 102 -1.93 8.82 10.74
C ASP A 102 -2.48 9.31 12.10
N SER A 103 -3.35 8.56 12.74
CA SER A 103 -3.97 8.98 14.00
C SER A 103 -4.58 7.81 14.79
N MET A 104 -4.67 7.98 16.12
CA MET A 104 -5.33 7.02 17.01
C MET A 104 -6.81 6.83 16.65
N LYS A 105 -7.50 7.91 16.25
CA LYS A 105 -8.91 7.85 15.79
C LYS A 105 -9.06 6.93 14.59
N LEU A 106 -8.18 7.03 13.60
CA LEU A 106 -8.21 6.18 12.42
C LEU A 106 -7.85 4.74 12.78
N ALA A 107 -6.80 4.52 13.59
CA ALA A 107 -6.40 3.20 14.08
C ALA A 107 -7.55 2.49 14.82
N LYS A 108 -8.23 3.19 15.74
CA LYS A 108 -9.41 2.66 16.44
C LYS A 108 -10.51 2.25 15.46
N LYS A 109 -10.84 3.12 14.50
CA LYS A 109 -11.87 2.83 13.50
C LYS A 109 -11.51 1.62 12.63
N ILE A 110 -10.25 1.48 12.25
CA ILE A 110 -9.77 0.31 11.50
C ILE A 110 -9.93 -0.96 12.33
N ALA A 111 -9.52 -0.96 13.61
CA ALA A 111 -9.66 -2.11 14.50
C ALA A 111 -11.11 -2.56 14.64
N ASP A 112 -12.02 -1.62 14.91
CA ASP A 112 -13.44 -1.91 15.06
C ASP A 112 -14.04 -2.53 13.79
N GLU A 113 -13.69 -2.03 12.62
CA GLU A 113 -14.20 -2.55 11.34
C GLU A 113 -13.54 -3.87 10.92
N GLN A 114 -12.26 -4.09 11.24
CA GLN A 114 -11.58 -5.38 11.03
C GLN A 114 -12.24 -6.49 11.87
N ASN A 115 -12.56 -6.20 13.15
CA ASN A 115 -13.24 -7.14 14.04
C ASN A 115 -14.64 -7.47 13.51
N LYS A 116 -15.42 -6.46 13.09
CA LYS A 116 -16.77 -6.67 12.53
C LYS A 116 -16.79 -7.53 11.27
N GLN A 117 -15.75 -7.39 10.44
CA GLN A 117 -15.67 -8.08 9.14
C GLN A 117 -14.80 -9.34 9.19
N ASN A 118 -14.26 -9.69 10.35
CA ASN A 118 -13.33 -10.80 10.54
C ASN A 118 -12.19 -10.82 9.51
N LYS A 119 -11.62 -9.64 9.25
CA LYS A 119 -10.54 -9.45 8.26
C LYS A 119 -9.43 -8.61 8.83
N LYS A 120 -8.18 -9.09 8.72
CA LYS A 120 -6.98 -8.37 9.17
C LYS A 120 -6.18 -7.87 7.99
N LEU A 121 -5.86 -6.57 7.99
CA LEU A 121 -5.02 -5.92 7.00
C LEU A 121 -3.62 -5.69 7.57
N LYS A 122 -2.66 -5.50 6.68
CA LYS A 122 -1.33 -5.01 7.02
C LYS A 122 -1.33 -3.48 6.97
N LEU A 123 -0.83 -2.84 8.00
CA LEU A 123 -0.94 -1.40 8.20
C LEU A 123 0.43 -0.76 8.30
N PHE A 124 0.59 0.42 7.71
CA PHE A 124 1.75 1.28 7.86
C PHE A 124 1.35 2.61 8.46
N ILE A 125 2.16 3.12 9.38
CA ILE A 125 1.99 4.44 9.95
C ILE A 125 2.58 5.47 8.98
N GLN A 126 1.78 6.46 8.61
CA GLN A 126 2.24 7.60 7.83
C GLN A 126 2.76 8.68 8.77
N VAL A 127 4.03 9.06 8.60
CA VAL A 127 4.71 10.06 9.42
C VAL A 127 4.91 11.34 8.63
N ASN A 128 4.63 12.48 9.24
CA ASN A 128 4.96 13.82 8.72
C ASN A 128 6.35 14.24 9.22
N ILE A 129 7.38 13.96 8.43
CA ILE A 129 8.79 14.25 8.81
C ILE A 129 9.10 15.74 8.67
N GLY A 130 8.47 16.43 7.73
CA GLY A 130 8.75 17.84 7.44
C GLY A 130 8.00 18.84 8.33
N ASP A 131 7.19 18.36 9.28
CA ASP A 131 6.31 19.16 10.16
C ASP A 131 5.44 20.20 9.42
N GLU A 132 5.11 19.89 8.15
CA GLU A 132 4.29 20.73 7.29
C GLU A 132 2.81 20.54 7.67
N GLU A 133 2.17 21.57 8.22
CA GLU A 133 0.76 21.52 8.69
C GLU A 133 -0.24 21.04 7.63
N GLN A 134 0.06 21.27 6.35
CA GLN A 134 -0.80 20.89 5.21
C GLN A 134 -0.66 19.42 4.81
N LYS A 135 0.39 18.71 5.25
CA LYS A 135 0.64 17.32 4.89
C LYS A 135 0.03 16.35 5.89
N SER A 136 -0.53 15.26 5.38
CA SER A 136 -1.03 14.15 6.21
C SER A 136 0.14 13.39 6.83
N GLY A 137 -0.09 12.83 8.01
CA GLY A 137 0.88 12.03 8.75
C GLY A 137 0.90 12.43 10.22
N ILE A 138 1.24 11.49 11.08
CA ILE A 138 1.43 11.73 12.50
C ILE A 138 2.78 12.43 12.74
N LYS A 139 2.86 13.29 13.75
CA LYS A 139 4.14 13.90 14.16
C LYS A 139 5.10 12.85 14.70
N VAL A 140 6.40 13.10 14.55
CA VAL A 140 7.46 12.15 14.93
C VAL A 140 7.40 11.78 16.42
N ASP A 141 7.14 12.74 17.30
CA ASP A 141 7.01 12.56 18.75
C ASP A 141 5.82 11.67 19.16
N GLN A 142 4.77 11.61 18.35
CA GLN A 142 3.55 10.82 18.60
C GLN A 142 3.60 9.38 18.04
N ILE A 143 4.65 9.01 17.31
CA ILE A 143 4.76 7.69 16.67
C ILE A 143 4.70 6.57 17.72
N LYS A 144 5.44 6.72 18.82
CA LYS A 144 5.53 5.72 19.90
C LYS A 144 4.15 5.43 20.47
N ASP A 145 3.38 6.45 20.74
CA ASP A 145 2.04 6.33 21.33
C ASP A 145 1.08 5.65 20.37
N LEU A 146 1.12 6.02 19.09
CA LEU A 146 0.30 5.36 18.06
C LEU A 146 0.66 3.87 17.90
N ILE A 147 1.94 3.51 17.98
CA ILE A 147 2.37 2.12 17.92
C ILE A 147 1.84 1.32 19.11
N ILE A 148 2.00 1.87 20.34
CA ILE A 148 1.51 1.22 21.57
C ILE A 148 -0.01 1.04 21.49
N PHE A 149 -0.74 2.09 21.16
CA PHE A 149 -2.19 2.06 21.00
C PHE A 149 -2.64 1.05 19.95
N SER A 150 -1.97 1.00 18.81
CA SER A 150 -2.28 0.04 17.75
C SER A 150 -2.05 -1.41 18.18
N LYS A 151 -1.00 -1.69 18.95
CA LYS A 151 -0.74 -3.01 19.52
C LYS A 151 -1.83 -3.44 20.51
N GLN A 152 -2.30 -2.53 21.38
CA GLN A 152 -3.42 -2.79 22.28
C GLN A 152 -4.71 -3.17 21.54
N LEU A 153 -4.90 -2.63 20.35
CA LEU A 153 -6.01 -2.96 19.46
C LEU A 153 -5.76 -4.22 18.58
N SER A 154 -4.67 -4.93 18.79
CA SER A 154 -4.24 -6.09 17.98
C SER A 154 -4.15 -5.81 16.48
N LEU A 155 -3.79 -4.58 16.13
CA LEU A 155 -3.55 -4.19 14.73
C LEU A 155 -2.19 -4.71 14.23
N ASN A 156 -2.17 -5.20 13.01
CA ASN A 156 -0.95 -5.68 12.34
C ASN A 156 -0.18 -4.50 11.73
N ILE A 157 0.52 -3.74 12.58
CA ILE A 157 1.43 -2.68 12.14
C ILE A 157 2.74 -3.32 11.65
N ILE A 158 3.09 -3.06 10.40
CA ILE A 158 4.37 -3.49 9.85
C ILE A 158 5.44 -2.51 10.32
N PRO A 159 6.44 -2.97 11.08
CA PRO A 159 7.55 -2.10 11.47
C PRO A 159 8.37 -1.74 10.24
N VAL A 160 8.42 -0.45 9.94
CA VAL A 160 9.37 0.09 8.95
C VAL A 160 10.59 0.53 9.73
N TYR A 161 11.65 -0.30 9.69
CA TYR A 161 12.94 0.11 10.23
C TYR A 161 13.58 1.06 9.21
N LEU A 162 13.97 2.24 9.62
CA LEU A 162 14.72 3.21 8.79
C LEU A 162 16.07 2.65 8.29
N SER A 163 16.58 1.60 8.94
CA SER A 163 17.82 0.89 8.56
C SER A 163 17.60 -0.25 7.54
N SER A 164 16.38 -0.72 7.37
CA SER A 164 16.02 -1.67 6.31
C SER A 164 15.14 -0.93 5.31
N LEU A 165 15.76 -0.39 4.27
CA LEU A 165 15.08 0.24 3.15
C LEU A 165 14.11 -0.76 2.50
N SER A 166 12.92 -0.92 3.07
CA SER A 166 11.79 -1.40 2.30
C SER A 166 11.39 -0.25 1.38
N ILE A 167 12.17 -0.05 0.31
CA ILE A 167 11.90 0.97 -0.69
C ILE A 167 10.66 0.50 -1.42
N PHE A 168 9.51 1.06 -1.04
CA PHE A 168 8.32 0.97 -1.84
C PHE A 168 8.52 1.86 -3.07
N PHE A 169 8.98 1.28 -4.18
CA PHE A 169 8.96 1.99 -5.45
C PHE A 169 7.51 2.19 -5.89
N VAL A 170 6.98 3.37 -5.60
CA VAL A 170 5.71 3.83 -6.14
C VAL A 170 5.96 4.31 -7.57
N LEU A 171 5.78 3.42 -8.55
CA LEU A 171 6.06 3.72 -9.94
C LEU A 171 4.80 4.21 -10.66
N ASN A 172 4.61 5.53 -10.66
CA ASN A 172 3.64 6.19 -11.54
C ASN A 172 3.98 6.05 -13.03
N SER A 173 5.22 5.66 -13.35
CA SER A 173 5.75 5.66 -14.72
C SER A 173 5.53 4.37 -15.51
N LEU A 174 5.10 3.28 -14.86
CA LEU A 174 4.91 1.98 -15.53
C LEU A 174 3.78 1.96 -16.56
N ILE A 175 2.81 2.85 -16.41
CA ILE A 175 1.55 2.79 -17.16
C ILE A 175 1.38 4.01 -18.11
N LYS A 176 2.31 4.96 -18.10
CA LYS A 176 2.31 6.10 -19.04
C LYS A 176 2.76 5.70 -20.44
#